data_8584d9a93df52d9650aab06d54a914a7
#
_entry.id   8584d9a93df52d9650aab06d54a914a7
#
_cell.length_a   1.000
_cell.length_b   1.000
_cell.length_c   1.000
_cell.angle_alpha   90.00
_cell.angle_beta   90.00
_cell.angle_gamma   90.00
#
_symmetry.space_group_name_H-M   'P 1'
#
loop_
_entity.id
_entity.type
_entity.pdbx_description
1 polymer ?
#
loop_
_entity_poly.entity_id
_entity_poly.type
_entity_poly.pdbx_seq_one_letter_code
_entity_poly.pdbx_strand_id
1 'polypeptide(L)'
;MTTNTTFSPTITTDVLIIGFGKGGKTLAAKLSATGHKVVVAEASANMYGGTCINIGCLPSKSLILSAEQANRTGESLTTETRETAFKNAIAEKRRVTSMLRDKNYHKLADQDNITVLTGHARFIGPHSAEIATADGPVTVTAGKIFINTGATPHIPDIPGIRTTPGVYTSTGLMDIDEIPQRLVIIGSGFIGLEFASMFADFGSAVTVLQHSAEFLPREDADIATAIREQLEAQGVKFLFHAETKEIAPASAGGVRLSVAVKGSTKATPEKNASANSTTTPLQETYEADQPTSAAHPSEAQFCLTADAVLVATGRTPNIEGLNLEAAGVELTERGAVKVDELLRTTAPDIWALGDVNGGPQHTYISLD
;
A
#
# COMPACT_ATOMS: atom_id res chain seq x y z
N MET A 1 45.43 11.97 -16.37
CA MET A 1 44.13 11.71 -15.79
C MET A 1 44.08 10.23 -15.42
N THR A 2 44.36 9.91 -14.16
CA THR A 2 44.32 8.54 -13.64
C THR A 2 42.85 8.21 -13.34
N THR A 3 42.27 7.38 -14.19
CA THR A 3 40.95 6.76 -13.90
C THR A 3 41.10 5.87 -12.68
N ASN A 4 40.64 6.35 -11.51
CA ASN A 4 40.45 5.51 -10.35
C ASN A 4 39.32 4.51 -10.69
N THR A 5 39.72 3.32 -11.12
CA THR A 5 38.82 2.18 -11.23
C THR A 5 38.54 1.72 -9.78
N THR A 6 37.52 2.24 -9.17
CA THR A 6 37.01 1.73 -7.88
C THR A 6 36.51 0.31 -8.14
N PHE A 7 37.26 -0.69 -7.70
CA PHE A 7 36.83 -2.08 -7.73
C PHE A 7 35.68 -2.22 -6.73
N SER A 8 34.47 -2.42 -7.22
CA SER A 8 33.34 -2.79 -6.38
C SER A 8 33.61 -4.16 -5.75
N PRO A 9 33.43 -4.34 -4.43
CA PRO A 9 33.59 -5.64 -3.79
C PRO A 9 32.65 -6.65 -4.43
N THR A 10 33.15 -7.88 -4.65
CA THR A 10 32.37 -8.97 -5.24
C THR A 10 32.14 -10.07 -4.21
N ILE A 11 30.90 -10.49 -4.06
CA ILE A 11 30.47 -11.61 -3.21
C ILE A 11 30.02 -12.75 -4.13
N THR A 12 30.57 -13.95 -3.91
CA THR A 12 30.08 -15.18 -4.53
C THR A 12 29.32 -15.98 -3.48
N THR A 13 28.10 -16.42 -3.81
CA THR A 13 27.19 -17.10 -2.89
C THR A 13 26.43 -18.24 -3.62
N ASP A 14 25.86 -19.16 -2.88
CA ASP A 14 25.00 -20.20 -3.46
C ASP A 14 23.65 -19.59 -3.90
N VAL A 15 23.11 -18.68 -3.08
CA VAL A 15 21.78 -18.10 -3.28
C VAL A 15 21.78 -16.60 -3.03
N LEU A 16 21.16 -15.86 -3.96
CA LEU A 16 20.78 -14.45 -3.77
C LEU A 16 19.25 -14.34 -3.66
N ILE A 17 18.78 -13.66 -2.64
CA ILE A 17 17.35 -13.32 -2.47
C ILE A 17 17.21 -11.80 -2.55
N ILE A 18 16.44 -11.31 -3.50
CA ILE A 18 16.15 -9.89 -3.68
C ILE A 18 14.81 -9.56 -3.04
N GLY A 19 14.84 -8.91 -1.88
CA GLY A 19 13.70 -8.55 -1.05
C GLY A 19 13.61 -9.39 0.25
N PHE A 20 13.45 -8.69 1.36
CA PHE A 20 13.36 -9.27 2.71
C PHE A 20 11.89 -9.60 3.11
N GLY A 21 11.03 -9.85 2.12
CA GLY A 21 9.62 -10.19 2.31
C GLY A 21 9.41 -11.54 3.00
N LYS A 22 8.15 -11.89 3.27
CA LYS A 22 7.78 -13.10 4.02
C LYS A 22 8.31 -14.38 3.38
N GLY A 23 8.18 -14.54 2.06
CA GLY A 23 8.72 -15.69 1.32
C GLY A 23 10.24 -15.70 1.37
N GLY A 24 10.89 -14.60 0.97
CA GLY A 24 12.35 -14.49 0.89
C GLY A 24 13.05 -14.77 2.22
N LYS A 25 12.62 -14.14 3.31
CA LYS A 25 13.24 -14.38 4.63
C LYS A 25 13.05 -15.80 5.15
N THR A 26 11.91 -16.42 4.85
CA THR A 26 11.64 -17.80 5.26
C THR A 26 12.50 -18.77 4.47
N LEU A 27 12.63 -18.54 3.18
CA LEU A 27 13.50 -19.31 2.30
C LEU A 27 14.98 -19.15 2.70
N ALA A 28 15.45 -17.92 2.97
CA ALA A 28 16.80 -17.65 3.44
C ALA A 28 17.16 -18.48 4.68
N ALA A 29 16.28 -18.44 5.69
CA ALA A 29 16.50 -19.20 6.94
C ALA A 29 16.53 -20.72 6.71
N LYS A 30 15.67 -21.26 5.83
CA LYS A 30 15.65 -22.69 5.50
C LYS A 30 16.91 -23.11 4.76
N LEU A 31 17.35 -22.35 3.76
CA LEU A 31 18.54 -22.66 2.97
C LEU A 31 19.82 -22.54 3.81
N SER A 32 19.93 -21.51 4.65
CA SER A 32 21.04 -21.39 5.60
C SER A 32 21.14 -22.59 6.54
N ALA A 33 20.01 -23.07 7.06
CA ALA A 33 19.98 -24.26 7.94
C ALA A 33 20.42 -25.56 7.22
N THR A 34 20.40 -25.60 5.89
CA THR A 34 20.94 -26.72 5.08
C THR A 34 22.38 -26.48 4.61
N GLY A 35 23.04 -25.44 5.12
CA GLY A 35 24.44 -25.16 4.85
C GLY A 35 24.73 -24.28 3.63
N HIS A 36 23.71 -23.78 2.95
CA HIS A 36 23.90 -22.85 1.81
C HIS A 36 24.32 -21.46 2.32
N LYS A 37 25.23 -20.85 1.58
CA LYS A 37 25.55 -19.42 1.73
C LYS A 37 24.47 -18.60 1.04
N VAL A 38 23.86 -17.66 1.75
CA VAL A 38 22.75 -16.84 1.26
C VAL A 38 23.06 -15.36 1.41
N VAL A 39 22.87 -14.61 0.33
CA VAL A 39 22.83 -13.16 0.39
C VAL A 39 21.37 -12.72 0.27
N VAL A 40 20.92 -11.87 1.19
CA VAL A 40 19.60 -11.22 1.14
C VAL A 40 19.81 -9.73 0.90
N ALA A 41 19.32 -9.21 -0.23
CA ALA A 41 19.35 -7.79 -0.55
C ALA A 41 17.98 -7.16 -0.24
N GLU A 42 17.97 -6.08 0.54
CA GLU A 42 16.75 -5.32 0.85
C GLU A 42 16.99 -3.83 0.57
N ALA A 43 16.09 -3.21 -0.18
CA ALA A 43 16.25 -1.82 -0.60
C ALA A 43 16.29 -0.81 0.56
N SER A 44 15.63 -1.12 1.68
CA SER A 44 15.51 -0.22 2.82
C SER A 44 15.55 -0.94 4.15
N ALA A 45 16.38 -0.44 5.08
CA ALA A 45 16.39 -0.92 6.46
C ALA A 45 15.01 -0.84 7.14
N ASN A 46 14.14 0.09 6.70
CA ASN A 46 12.77 0.22 7.19
C ASN A 46 11.84 -0.89 6.69
N MET A 47 12.29 -1.76 5.79
CA MET A 47 11.48 -2.83 5.19
C MET A 47 11.93 -4.24 5.58
N TYR A 48 12.87 -4.41 6.52
CA TYR A 48 13.23 -5.73 7.03
C TYR A 48 12.00 -6.47 7.56
N GLY A 49 11.74 -7.65 7.03
CA GLY A 49 10.54 -8.43 7.31
C GLY A 49 9.42 -8.26 6.29
N GLY A 50 9.52 -7.29 5.37
CA GLY A 50 8.62 -7.05 4.25
C GLY A 50 7.35 -6.27 4.60
N THR A 51 6.48 -6.14 3.61
CA THR A 51 5.25 -5.32 3.63
C THR A 51 4.35 -5.59 4.83
N CYS A 52 4.06 -6.84 5.13
CA CYS A 52 3.13 -7.22 6.19
C CYS A 52 3.52 -6.65 7.57
N ILE A 53 4.82 -6.64 7.89
CA ILE A 53 5.33 -6.16 9.18
C ILE A 53 5.42 -4.64 9.23
N ASN A 54 5.84 -4.02 8.13
CA ASN A 54 6.26 -2.62 8.15
C ASN A 54 5.17 -1.64 7.70
N ILE A 55 4.42 -1.98 6.66
CA ILE A 55 3.49 -1.07 5.98
C ILE A 55 2.16 -1.73 5.57
N GLY A 56 1.88 -2.94 6.05
CA GLY A 56 0.68 -3.69 5.67
C GLY A 56 -0.11 -4.19 6.88
N CYS A 57 -0.23 -5.53 7.00
CA CYS A 57 -1.15 -6.19 7.93
C CYS A 57 -0.95 -5.80 9.40
N LEU A 58 0.27 -5.82 9.91
CA LEU A 58 0.50 -5.58 11.34
C LEU A 58 0.26 -4.14 11.75
N PRO A 59 0.82 -3.12 11.06
CA PRO A 59 0.50 -1.74 11.40
C PRO A 59 -0.97 -1.40 11.22
N SER A 60 -1.65 -1.87 10.15
CA SER A 60 -3.09 -1.59 9.98
C SER A 60 -3.94 -2.25 11.07
N LYS A 61 -3.67 -3.51 11.43
CA LYS A 61 -4.41 -4.20 12.51
C LYS A 61 -4.14 -3.58 13.89
N SER A 62 -2.93 -3.10 14.15
CA SER A 62 -2.63 -2.36 15.38
C SER A 62 -3.48 -1.09 15.49
N LEU A 63 -3.60 -0.33 14.39
CA LEU A 63 -4.42 0.88 14.36
C LEU A 63 -5.92 0.59 14.44
N ILE A 64 -6.42 -0.43 13.72
CA ILE A 64 -7.83 -0.86 13.79
C ILE A 64 -8.20 -1.23 15.22
N LEU A 65 -7.39 -2.06 15.88
CA LEU A 65 -7.66 -2.46 17.27
C LEU A 65 -7.69 -1.26 18.21
N SER A 66 -6.78 -0.31 18.05
CA SER A 66 -6.75 0.91 18.85
C SER A 66 -7.96 1.80 18.58
N ALA A 67 -8.41 1.89 17.33
CA ALA A 67 -9.59 2.65 16.93
C ALA A 67 -10.87 2.05 17.53
N GLU A 68 -11.04 0.72 17.42
CA GLU A 68 -12.16 -0.01 18.06
C GLU A 68 -12.19 0.18 19.58
N GLN A 69 -11.03 0.13 20.23
CA GLN A 69 -10.93 0.35 21.67
C GLN A 69 -11.35 1.76 22.05
N ALA A 70 -10.90 2.77 21.31
CA ALA A 70 -11.30 4.16 21.52
C ALA A 70 -12.82 4.36 21.35
N ASN A 71 -13.42 3.69 20.35
CA ASN A 71 -14.86 3.81 20.06
C ASN A 71 -15.74 3.06 21.08
N ARG A 72 -15.26 1.95 21.68
CA ARG A 72 -16.03 1.12 22.65
C ARG A 72 -16.25 1.77 24.01
N THR A 73 -15.58 2.83 24.36
CA THR A 73 -15.72 3.49 25.66
C THR A 73 -17.11 4.11 25.87
N GLY A 74 -17.95 4.17 24.83
CA GLY A 74 -19.39 4.54 24.91
C GLY A 74 -19.65 5.99 25.36
N GLU A 75 -18.66 6.68 25.87
CA GLU A 75 -18.72 8.11 26.14
C GLU A 75 -18.51 8.86 24.83
N SER A 76 -19.30 9.88 24.58
CA SER A 76 -19.06 10.79 23.46
C SER A 76 -17.68 11.41 23.63
N LEU A 77 -16.66 10.78 23.01
CA LEU A 77 -15.27 11.25 23.10
C LEU A 77 -15.20 12.69 22.63
N THR A 78 -14.63 13.54 23.46
CA THR A 78 -14.29 14.90 23.04
C THR A 78 -13.22 14.83 21.92
N THR A 79 -13.11 15.87 21.13
CA THR A 79 -12.07 15.98 20.09
C THR A 79 -10.68 15.74 20.67
N GLU A 80 -10.36 16.33 21.82
CA GLU A 80 -9.09 16.18 22.53
C GLU A 80 -8.80 14.72 22.93
N THR A 81 -9.81 13.98 23.40
CA THR A 81 -9.68 12.58 23.78
C THR A 81 -9.40 11.70 22.56
N ARG A 82 -10.07 11.98 21.43
CA ARG A 82 -9.84 11.28 20.16
C ARG A 82 -8.44 11.50 19.60
N GLU A 83 -7.97 12.76 19.59
CA GLU A 83 -6.62 13.10 19.17
C GLU A 83 -5.55 12.41 20.02
N THR A 84 -5.77 12.38 21.34
CA THR A 84 -4.87 11.68 22.26
C THR A 84 -4.84 10.17 21.99
N ALA A 85 -6.02 9.55 21.79
CA ALA A 85 -6.12 8.14 21.46
C ALA A 85 -5.42 7.81 20.13
N PHE A 86 -5.59 8.66 19.13
CA PHE A 86 -4.92 8.51 17.83
C PHE A 86 -3.40 8.62 17.94
N LYS A 87 -2.88 9.63 18.63
CA LYS A 87 -1.44 9.81 18.86
C LYS A 87 -0.84 8.59 19.56
N ASN A 88 -1.55 8.07 20.57
CA ASN A 88 -1.13 6.84 21.27
C ASN A 88 -1.15 5.62 20.34
N ALA A 89 -2.17 5.49 19.48
CA ALA A 89 -2.26 4.41 18.50
C ALA A 89 -1.11 4.45 17.49
N ILE A 90 -0.75 5.63 16.97
CA ILE A 90 0.40 5.82 16.08
C ILE A 90 1.70 5.48 16.80
N ALA A 91 1.88 5.91 18.04
CA ALA A 91 3.07 5.60 18.83
C ALA A 91 3.20 4.08 19.06
N GLU A 92 2.12 3.40 19.45
CA GLU A 92 2.10 1.96 19.65
C GLU A 92 2.35 1.20 18.35
N LYS A 93 1.73 1.58 17.24
CA LYS A 93 1.99 1.03 15.92
C LYS A 93 3.48 1.14 15.56
N ARG A 94 4.09 2.32 15.76
CA ARG A 94 5.53 2.56 15.49
C ARG A 94 6.40 1.67 16.38
N ARG A 95 6.08 1.55 17.66
CA ARG A 95 6.80 0.69 18.63
C ARG A 95 6.77 -0.78 18.21
N VAL A 96 5.58 -1.32 17.93
CA VAL A 96 5.40 -2.73 17.52
C VAL A 96 6.12 -3.01 16.20
N THR A 97 5.96 -2.13 15.21
CA THR A 97 6.59 -2.28 13.90
C THR A 97 8.11 -2.27 14.02
N SER A 98 8.70 -1.33 14.78
CA SER A 98 10.15 -1.25 14.99
C SER A 98 10.70 -2.50 15.67
N MET A 99 10.05 -2.95 16.74
CA MET A 99 10.43 -4.18 17.47
C MET A 99 10.41 -5.41 16.56
N LEU A 100 9.38 -5.55 15.74
CA LEU A 100 9.24 -6.70 14.84
C LEU A 100 10.23 -6.64 13.67
N ARG A 101 10.52 -5.45 13.16
CA ARG A 101 11.53 -5.21 12.12
C ARG A 101 12.91 -5.63 12.60
N ASP A 102 13.31 -5.15 13.77
CA ASP A 102 14.56 -5.48 14.42
C ASP A 102 14.70 -7.00 14.65
N LYS A 103 13.68 -7.62 15.24
CA LYS A 103 13.63 -9.07 15.44
C LYS A 103 13.77 -9.85 14.13
N ASN A 104 13.16 -9.37 13.03
CA ASN A 104 13.27 -10.04 11.73
C ASN A 104 14.67 -9.87 11.13
N TYR A 105 15.29 -8.70 11.28
CA TYR A 105 16.66 -8.46 10.85
C TYR A 105 17.62 -9.42 11.55
N HIS A 106 17.66 -9.43 12.87
CA HIS A 106 18.56 -10.26 13.66
C HIS A 106 18.33 -11.76 13.46
N LYS A 107 17.07 -12.17 13.19
CA LYS A 107 16.79 -13.57 12.86
C LYS A 107 17.57 -14.10 11.66
N LEU A 108 17.94 -13.24 10.70
CA LEU A 108 18.74 -13.60 9.54
C LEU A 108 20.20 -13.13 9.69
N ALA A 109 20.42 -11.88 10.05
CA ALA A 109 21.75 -11.27 10.07
C ALA A 109 22.70 -11.93 11.10
N ASP A 110 22.16 -12.55 12.14
CA ASP A 110 22.96 -13.24 13.19
C ASP A 110 23.31 -14.70 12.80
N GLN A 111 22.95 -15.15 11.57
CA GLN A 111 23.33 -16.48 11.10
C GLN A 111 24.61 -16.42 10.27
N ASP A 112 25.57 -17.28 10.57
CA ASP A 112 26.91 -17.30 9.93
C ASP A 112 26.87 -17.45 8.40
N ASN A 113 25.84 -18.13 7.87
CA ASN A 113 25.70 -18.40 6.44
C ASN A 113 24.83 -17.36 5.72
N ILE A 114 24.35 -16.30 6.39
CA ILE A 114 23.53 -15.26 5.78
C ILE A 114 24.24 -13.92 5.81
N THR A 115 24.34 -13.27 4.66
CA THR A 115 24.74 -11.87 4.55
C THR A 115 23.56 -11.03 4.16
N VAL A 116 23.20 -10.02 4.95
CA VAL A 116 22.17 -9.05 4.62
C VAL A 116 22.82 -7.79 4.07
N LEU A 117 22.45 -7.40 2.85
CA LEU A 117 22.87 -6.17 2.20
C LEU A 117 21.69 -5.20 2.12
N THR A 118 21.89 -3.97 2.60
CA THR A 118 20.91 -2.89 2.46
C THR A 118 21.26 -2.05 1.25
N GLY A 119 20.41 -2.12 0.22
CA GLY A 119 20.59 -1.40 -1.02
C GLY A 119 19.67 -1.90 -2.13
N HIS A 120 19.50 -1.06 -3.14
CA HIS A 120 18.72 -1.43 -4.32
C HIS A 120 19.48 -2.42 -5.19
N ALA A 121 18.86 -3.56 -5.48
CA ALA A 121 19.38 -4.59 -6.34
C ALA A 121 19.04 -4.30 -7.81
N ARG A 122 20.00 -4.53 -8.72
CA ARG A 122 19.83 -4.42 -10.16
C ARG A 122 20.57 -5.56 -10.83
N PHE A 123 19.92 -6.32 -11.70
CA PHE A 123 20.60 -7.33 -12.50
C PHE A 123 21.60 -6.72 -13.47
N ILE A 124 22.79 -7.31 -13.52
CA ILE A 124 23.86 -6.97 -14.47
C ILE A 124 24.21 -8.16 -15.39
N GLY A 125 23.55 -9.30 -15.19
CA GLY A 125 23.67 -10.52 -15.97
C GLY A 125 22.79 -11.63 -15.39
N PRO A 126 22.73 -12.82 -16.04
CA PRO A 126 21.84 -13.93 -15.64
C PRO A 126 22.04 -14.42 -14.20
N HIS A 127 23.28 -14.38 -13.69
CA HIS A 127 23.65 -14.86 -12.36
C HIS A 127 24.26 -13.78 -11.48
N SER A 128 24.15 -12.50 -11.88
CA SER A 128 24.82 -11.41 -11.20
C SER A 128 23.90 -10.20 -11.01
N ALA A 129 23.94 -9.63 -9.82
CA ALA A 129 23.28 -8.38 -9.50
C ALA A 129 24.24 -7.41 -8.81
N GLU A 130 24.07 -6.14 -9.06
CA GLU A 130 24.70 -5.05 -8.33
C GLU A 130 23.73 -4.58 -7.22
N ILE A 131 24.25 -4.46 -6.01
CA ILE A 131 23.50 -3.94 -4.87
C ILE A 131 24.07 -2.55 -4.52
N ALA A 132 23.31 -1.50 -4.73
CA ALA A 132 23.71 -0.12 -4.45
C ALA A 132 23.56 0.16 -2.94
N THR A 133 24.61 -0.15 -2.16
CA THR A 133 24.62 0.09 -0.71
C THR A 133 25.10 1.50 -0.36
N ALA A 134 24.93 1.92 0.88
CA ALA A 134 25.41 3.22 1.36
C ALA A 134 26.94 3.35 1.30
N ASP A 135 27.67 2.23 1.42
CA ASP A 135 29.14 2.19 1.37
C ASP A 135 29.71 2.03 -0.05
N GLY A 136 28.83 2.02 -1.04
CA GLY A 136 29.14 1.83 -2.45
C GLY A 136 28.52 0.55 -3.02
N PRO A 137 28.63 0.36 -4.35
CA PRO A 137 28.03 -0.80 -5.00
C PRO A 137 28.77 -2.10 -4.67
N VAL A 138 28.02 -3.16 -4.44
CA VAL A 138 28.51 -4.52 -4.20
C VAL A 138 27.98 -5.41 -5.32
N THR A 139 28.87 -6.11 -6.03
CA THR A 139 28.48 -7.11 -7.01
C THR A 139 28.24 -8.46 -6.32
N VAL A 140 27.09 -9.06 -6.53
CA VAL A 140 26.77 -10.41 -6.02
C VAL A 140 26.59 -11.35 -7.19
N THR A 141 27.36 -12.45 -7.19
CA THR A 141 27.20 -13.56 -8.15
C THR A 141 26.66 -14.78 -7.39
N ALA A 142 25.57 -15.37 -7.89
CA ALA A 142 24.86 -16.46 -7.20
C ALA A 142 24.54 -17.62 -8.14
N GLY A 143 24.58 -18.84 -7.61
CA GLY A 143 24.13 -20.03 -8.35
C GLY A 143 22.62 -20.05 -8.59
N LYS A 144 21.83 -19.50 -7.64
CA LYS A 144 20.37 -19.36 -7.74
C LYS A 144 19.93 -18.00 -7.26
N ILE A 145 18.91 -17.42 -7.92
CA ILE A 145 18.37 -16.10 -7.55
C ILE A 145 16.86 -16.20 -7.33
N PHE A 146 16.38 -15.56 -6.25
CA PHE A 146 14.96 -15.47 -5.92
C PHE A 146 14.53 -14.00 -5.86
N ILE A 147 13.60 -13.62 -6.73
CA ILE A 147 13.00 -12.29 -6.77
C ILE A 147 11.80 -12.30 -5.82
N ASN A 148 11.87 -11.51 -4.73
CA ASN A 148 10.82 -11.40 -3.72
C ASN A 148 10.55 -9.94 -3.35
N THR A 149 10.58 -9.05 -4.34
CA THR A 149 10.44 -7.61 -4.18
C THR A 149 9.01 -7.15 -3.87
N GLY A 150 8.03 -8.06 -3.98
CA GLY A 150 6.66 -7.79 -3.62
C GLY A 150 5.94 -6.86 -4.59
N ALA A 151 5.06 -6.00 -4.04
CA ALA A 151 4.28 -5.03 -4.79
C ALA A 151 4.24 -3.67 -4.10
N THR A 152 3.99 -2.62 -4.87
CA THR A 152 3.80 -1.24 -4.41
C THR A 152 2.37 -0.78 -4.64
N PRO A 153 1.86 0.25 -3.93
CA PRO A 153 0.56 0.83 -4.22
C PRO A 153 0.45 1.29 -5.67
N HIS A 154 -0.63 0.92 -6.34
CA HIS A 154 -0.94 1.46 -7.65
C HIS A 154 -1.47 2.89 -7.52
N ILE A 155 -0.83 3.85 -8.18
CA ILE A 155 -1.28 5.24 -8.22
C ILE A 155 -1.72 5.52 -9.65
N PRO A 156 -3.03 5.72 -9.90
CA PRO A 156 -3.56 5.97 -11.24
C PRO A 156 -3.07 7.31 -11.80
N ASP A 157 -3.16 7.45 -13.11
CA ASP A 157 -2.77 8.69 -13.79
C ASP A 157 -3.92 9.71 -13.73
N ILE A 158 -4.11 10.30 -12.55
CA ILE A 158 -5.07 11.38 -12.30
C ILE A 158 -4.29 12.68 -12.10
N PRO A 159 -4.61 13.75 -12.81
CA PRO A 159 -3.96 15.05 -12.63
C PRO A 159 -3.92 15.47 -11.16
N GLY A 160 -2.74 15.81 -10.67
CA GLY A 160 -2.51 16.28 -9.29
C GLY A 160 -2.38 15.20 -8.23
N ILE A 161 -2.68 13.93 -8.49
CA ILE A 161 -2.67 12.85 -7.47
C ILE A 161 -1.30 12.65 -6.81
N ARG A 162 -0.20 12.89 -7.53
CA ARG A 162 1.17 12.69 -7.03
C ARG A 162 1.79 13.95 -6.42
N THR A 163 1.19 15.12 -6.66
CA THR A 163 1.79 16.41 -6.32
C THR A 163 1.00 17.22 -5.31
N THR A 164 -0.26 16.88 -5.08
CA THR A 164 -1.12 17.58 -4.13
C THR A 164 -0.81 17.12 -2.69
N PRO A 165 -0.42 18.03 -1.79
CA PRO A 165 -0.28 17.73 -0.37
C PRO A 165 -1.60 17.20 0.22
N GLY A 166 -1.52 16.24 1.14
CA GLY A 166 -2.72 15.62 1.73
C GLY A 166 -3.22 14.40 0.96
N VAL A 167 -2.58 14.03 -0.16
CA VAL A 167 -2.84 12.76 -0.87
C VAL A 167 -1.84 11.71 -0.40
N TYR A 168 -2.34 10.57 0.05
CA TYR A 168 -1.56 9.51 0.67
C TYR A 168 -1.83 8.15 0.01
N THR A 169 -0.84 7.28 0.04
CA THR A 169 -1.04 5.83 -0.01
C THR A 169 -1.32 5.30 1.40
N SER A 170 -1.68 4.02 1.52
CA SER A 170 -1.88 3.36 2.82
C SER A 170 -0.68 3.53 3.76
N THR A 171 0.53 3.49 3.24
CA THR A 171 1.75 3.67 4.03
C THR A 171 1.82 5.07 4.65
N GLY A 172 1.63 6.11 3.85
CA GLY A 172 1.69 7.49 4.32
C GLY A 172 0.57 7.83 5.30
N LEU A 173 -0.66 7.35 5.03
CA LEU A 173 -1.80 7.64 5.88
C LEU A 173 -1.72 6.99 7.28
N MET A 174 -0.98 5.87 7.42
CA MET A 174 -0.70 5.26 8.73
C MET A 174 0.35 6.01 9.56
N ASP A 175 0.99 7.04 9.01
CA ASP A 175 2.06 7.79 9.69
C ASP A 175 1.75 9.28 9.89
N ILE A 176 0.52 9.71 9.59
CA ILE A 176 0.08 11.09 9.87
C ILE A 176 -0.01 11.33 11.39
N ASP A 177 0.20 12.57 11.79
CA ASP A 177 0.22 12.96 13.22
C ASP A 177 -1.13 13.47 13.73
N GLU A 178 -2.07 13.80 12.84
CA GLU A 178 -3.39 14.33 13.15
C GLU A 178 -4.49 13.56 12.45
N ILE A 179 -5.66 13.41 13.10
CA ILE A 179 -6.82 12.76 12.50
C ILE A 179 -7.42 13.72 11.47
N PRO A 180 -7.55 13.33 10.17
CA PRO A 180 -8.29 14.11 9.21
C PRO A 180 -9.77 14.12 9.60
N GLN A 181 -10.39 15.28 9.70
CA GLN A 181 -11.83 15.36 9.97
C GLN A 181 -12.64 14.81 8.80
N ARG A 182 -12.17 15.03 7.58
CA ARG A 182 -12.78 14.55 6.34
C ARG A 182 -11.76 13.71 5.57
N LEU A 183 -12.05 12.43 5.39
CA LEU A 183 -11.22 11.51 4.62
C LEU A 183 -11.96 11.05 3.37
N VAL A 184 -11.38 11.25 2.21
CA VAL A 184 -11.85 10.64 0.96
C VAL A 184 -10.95 9.47 0.60
N ILE A 185 -11.55 8.32 0.28
CA ILE A 185 -10.84 7.10 -0.12
C ILE A 185 -11.18 6.78 -1.57
N ILE A 186 -10.18 6.69 -2.44
CA ILE A 186 -10.35 6.30 -3.83
C ILE A 186 -10.09 4.80 -3.95
N GLY A 187 -11.17 4.03 -4.14
CA GLY A 187 -11.16 2.56 -4.23
C GLY A 187 -11.75 1.86 -3.01
N SER A 188 -12.71 0.96 -3.23
CA SER A 188 -13.41 0.16 -2.23
C SER A 188 -12.88 -1.29 -2.14
N GLY A 189 -11.60 -1.52 -2.40
CA GLY A 189 -10.94 -2.79 -2.13
C GLY A 189 -10.66 -2.99 -0.63
N PHE A 190 -10.17 -4.17 -0.23
CA PHE A 190 -9.93 -4.51 1.18
C PHE A 190 -9.14 -3.44 1.96
N ILE A 191 -8.07 -2.89 1.35
CA ILE A 191 -7.28 -1.82 1.98
C ILE A 191 -8.16 -0.58 2.21
N GLY A 192 -8.90 -0.14 1.20
CA GLY A 192 -9.78 1.03 1.32
C GLY A 192 -10.83 0.86 2.41
N LEU A 193 -11.44 -0.32 2.51
CA LEU A 193 -12.48 -0.62 3.51
C LEU A 193 -11.91 -0.75 4.93
N GLU A 194 -10.74 -1.36 5.11
CA GLU A 194 -10.05 -1.37 6.41
C GLU A 194 -9.76 0.04 6.90
N PHE A 195 -9.27 0.91 6.03
CA PHE A 195 -9.02 2.30 6.37
C PHE A 195 -10.31 3.09 6.60
N ALA A 196 -11.38 2.79 5.85
CA ALA A 196 -12.67 3.43 6.06
C ALA A 196 -13.22 3.14 7.46
N SER A 197 -13.22 1.86 7.88
CA SER A 197 -13.65 1.48 9.24
C SER A 197 -12.75 2.13 10.31
N MET A 198 -11.43 2.00 10.17
CA MET A 198 -10.46 2.51 11.12
C MET A 198 -10.61 4.03 11.36
N PHE A 199 -10.69 4.82 10.30
CA PHE A 199 -10.80 6.27 10.42
C PHE A 199 -12.20 6.71 10.85
N ALA A 200 -13.27 5.98 10.49
CA ALA A 200 -14.60 6.22 11.03
C ALA A 200 -14.64 6.00 12.55
N ASP A 201 -14.00 4.95 13.05
CA ASP A 201 -13.90 4.68 14.50
C ASP A 201 -13.08 5.75 15.23
N PHE A 202 -12.03 6.32 14.60
CA PHE A 202 -11.33 7.48 15.13
C PHE A 202 -12.12 8.79 15.00
N GLY A 203 -13.27 8.80 14.31
CA GLY A 203 -14.22 9.92 14.21
C GLY A 203 -14.07 10.79 12.98
N SER A 204 -13.36 10.34 11.94
CA SER A 204 -13.35 11.00 10.64
C SER A 204 -14.69 10.82 9.91
N ALA A 205 -15.14 11.84 9.19
CA ALA A 205 -16.19 11.70 8.20
C ALA A 205 -15.58 11.09 6.93
N VAL A 206 -15.90 9.82 6.65
CA VAL A 206 -15.28 9.04 5.57
C VAL A 206 -16.21 8.94 4.37
N THR A 207 -15.67 9.22 3.17
CA THR A 207 -16.34 9.00 1.90
C THR A 207 -15.48 8.11 1.01
N VAL A 208 -16.03 7.00 0.52
CA VAL A 208 -15.37 6.05 -0.38
C VAL A 208 -15.88 6.24 -1.80
N LEU A 209 -14.97 6.49 -2.73
CA LEU A 209 -15.25 6.61 -4.15
C LEU A 209 -14.99 5.27 -4.85
N GLN A 210 -16.02 4.69 -5.45
CA GLN A 210 -15.95 3.45 -6.21
C GLN A 210 -16.26 3.70 -7.68
N HIS A 211 -15.33 3.34 -8.55
CA HIS A 211 -15.48 3.56 -10.00
C HIS A 211 -16.59 2.69 -10.61
N SER A 212 -16.73 1.43 -10.19
CA SER A 212 -17.76 0.51 -10.69
C SER A 212 -19.06 0.59 -9.89
N ALA A 213 -20.12 -0.06 -10.42
CA ALA A 213 -21.38 -0.26 -9.72
C ALA A 213 -21.27 -1.31 -8.61
N GLU A 214 -20.39 -2.28 -8.81
CA GLU A 214 -20.32 -3.46 -7.96
C GLU A 214 -19.37 -3.19 -6.79
N PHE A 215 -19.86 -3.54 -5.61
CA PHE A 215 -19.09 -3.51 -4.37
C PHE A 215 -18.53 -4.91 -4.11
N LEU A 216 -17.20 -5.02 -3.94
CA LEU A 216 -16.50 -6.29 -3.71
C LEU A 216 -16.91 -7.41 -4.69
N PRO A 217 -16.75 -7.23 -6.02
CA PRO A 217 -17.29 -8.15 -7.03
C PRO A 217 -16.66 -9.57 -7.01
N ARG A 218 -15.66 -9.81 -6.18
CA ARG A 218 -15.00 -11.13 -6.02
C ARG A 218 -15.48 -11.89 -4.79
N GLU A 219 -16.30 -11.26 -3.95
CA GLU A 219 -16.87 -11.84 -2.74
C GLU A 219 -18.30 -12.30 -2.99
N ASP A 220 -18.81 -13.18 -2.13
CA ASP A 220 -20.21 -13.58 -2.14
C ASP A 220 -21.09 -12.36 -1.87
N ALA A 221 -22.20 -12.23 -2.60
CA ALA A 221 -23.04 -11.03 -2.61
C ALA A 221 -23.64 -10.68 -1.23
N ASP A 222 -23.97 -11.68 -0.42
CA ASP A 222 -24.48 -11.53 0.94
C ASP A 222 -23.38 -11.01 1.88
N ILE A 223 -22.14 -11.49 1.73
CA ILE A 223 -20.99 -11.01 2.48
C ILE A 223 -20.65 -9.56 2.09
N ALA A 224 -20.61 -9.26 0.79
CA ALA A 224 -20.38 -7.90 0.30
C ALA A 224 -21.44 -6.93 0.86
N THR A 225 -22.73 -7.33 0.85
CA THR A 225 -23.83 -6.56 1.40
C THR A 225 -23.66 -6.31 2.90
N ALA A 226 -23.38 -7.35 3.68
CA ALA A 226 -23.20 -7.24 5.13
C ALA A 226 -22.04 -6.31 5.50
N ILE A 227 -20.91 -6.38 4.78
CA ILE A 227 -19.76 -5.48 4.98
C ILE A 227 -20.16 -4.03 4.69
N ARG A 228 -20.88 -3.80 3.60
CA ARG A 228 -21.33 -2.46 3.23
C ARG A 228 -22.27 -1.88 4.29
N GLU A 229 -23.30 -2.61 4.69
CA GLU A 229 -24.26 -2.20 5.71
C GLU A 229 -23.60 -1.87 7.04
N GLN A 230 -22.60 -2.67 7.45
CA GLN A 230 -21.82 -2.39 8.65
C GLN A 230 -21.05 -1.08 8.57
N LEU A 231 -20.37 -0.82 7.46
CA LEU A 231 -19.61 0.42 7.26
C LEU A 231 -20.54 1.64 7.14
N GLU A 232 -21.68 1.50 6.47
CA GLU A 232 -22.70 2.56 6.39
C GLU A 232 -23.27 2.85 7.80
N ALA A 233 -23.49 1.83 8.64
CA ALA A 233 -23.89 2.01 10.04
C ALA A 233 -22.82 2.72 10.89
N GLN A 234 -21.54 2.61 10.55
CA GLN A 234 -20.44 3.39 11.13
C GLN A 234 -20.37 4.84 10.59
N GLY A 235 -21.24 5.21 9.65
CA GLY A 235 -21.27 6.54 9.04
C GLY A 235 -20.40 6.71 7.80
N VAL A 236 -19.82 5.64 7.26
CA VAL A 236 -19.08 5.68 5.99
C VAL A 236 -20.05 5.89 4.83
N LYS A 237 -19.73 6.86 3.96
CA LYS A 237 -20.50 7.12 2.75
C LYS A 237 -19.84 6.46 1.55
N PHE A 238 -20.64 5.85 0.67
CA PHE A 238 -20.16 5.27 -0.59
C PHE A 238 -20.74 6.04 -1.78
N LEU A 239 -19.87 6.40 -2.72
CA LEU A 239 -20.24 6.95 -4.02
C LEU A 239 -19.81 5.97 -5.11
N PHE A 240 -20.79 5.32 -5.73
CA PHE A 240 -20.59 4.38 -6.84
C PHE A 240 -20.56 5.10 -8.19
N HIS A 241 -19.99 4.46 -9.22
CA HIS A 241 -19.79 5.05 -10.54
C HIS A 241 -19.01 6.37 -10.49
N ALA A 242 -18.25 6.59 -9.42
CA ALA A 242 -17.53 7.83 -9.14
C ALA A 242 -16.13 7.76 -9.74
N GLU A 243 -15.87 8.61 -10.72
CA GLU A 243 -14.58 8.75 -11.38
C GLU A 243 -13.91 10.05 -10.95
N THR A 244 -12.76 9.96 -10.28
CA THR A 244 -11.96 11.13 -9.93
C THR A 244 -11.23 11.64 -11.16
N LYS A 245 -11.52 12.87 -11.57
CA LYS A 245 -10.97 13.50 -12.79
C LYS A 245 -9.73 14.34 -12.50
N GLU A 246 -9.67 14.99 -11.35
CA GLU A 246 -8.57 15.87 -10.95
C GLU A 246 -8.49 15.96 -9.43
N ILE A 247 -7.29 16.16 -8.93
CA ILE A 247 -7.00 16.44 -7.52
C ILE A 247 -6.14 17.70 -7.46
N ALA A 248 -6.51 18.63 -6.60
CA ALA A 248 -5.81 19.90 -6.44
C ALA A 248 -5.85 20.39 -4.98
N PRO A 249 -4.96 21.30 -4.56
CA PRO A 249 -5.10 21.96 -3.28
C PRO A 249 -6.42 22.75 -3.22
N ALA A 250 -7.13 22.67 -2.08
CA ALA A 250 -8.33 23.47 -1.86
C ALA A 250 -7.97 24.88 -1.37
N SER A 251 -8.73 25.91 -1.78
CA SER A 251 -8.48 27.32 -1.42
C SER A 251 -8.55 27.59 0.09
N ALA A 252 -9.39 26.84 0.80
CA ALA A 252 -9.56 26.94 2.26
C ALA A 252 -8.66 25.96 3.05
N GLY A 253 -7.68 25.32 2.39
CA GLY A 253 -6.86 24.26 2.96
C GLY A 253 -7.41 22.85 2.70
N GLY A 254 -6.52 21.83 2.70
CA GLY A 254 -6.85 20.46 2.37
C GLY A 254 -6.82 20.18 0.86
N VAL A 255 -7.57 19.20 0.41
CA VAL A 255 -7.57 18.64 -0.93
C VAL A 255 -8.94 18.79 -1.58
N ARG A 256 -8.98 19.26 -2.82
CA ARG A 256 -10.19 19.32 -3.67
C ARG A 256 -10.11 18.21 -4.71
N LEU A 257 -11.17 17.43 -4.83
CA LEU A 257 -11.34 16.40 -5.85
C LEU A 257 -12.47 16.80 -6.80
N SER A 258 -12.21 16.80 -8.10
CA SER A 258 -13.25 16.86 -9.13
C SER A 258 -13.71 15.44 -9.45
N VAL A 259 -14.99 15.14 -9.23
CA VAL A 259 -15.56 13.80 -9.35
C VAL A 259 -16.71 13.81 -10.35
N ALA A 260 -16.71 12.86 -11.24
CA ALA A 260 -17.80 12.61 -12.20
C ALA A 260 -18.52 11.31 -11.82
N VAL A 261 -19.86 11.34 -11.75
CA VAL A 261 -20.69 10.15 -11.47
C VAL A 261 -21.56 9.84 -12.67
N LYS A 262 -21.43 8.64 -13.23
CA LYS A 262 -22.21 8.17 -14.38
C LYS A 262 -23.59 7.66 -13.94
N GLY A 263 -24.63 8.01 -14.69
CA GLY A 263 -25.99 7.49 -14.47
C GLY A 263 -26.83 8.25 -13.43
N SER A 264 -26.35 9.33 -12.84
CA SER A 264 -27.13 10.18 -11.94
C SER A 264 -27.75 11.35 -12.70
N THR A 265 -29.04 11.30 -12.98
CA THR A 265 -29.77 12.42 -13.56
C THR A 265 -30.24 13.46 -12.52
N LYS A 266 -29.98 13.21 -11.24
CA LYS A 266 -30.24 14.16 -10.13
C LYS A 266 -29.33 13.85 -8.96
N ALA A 267 -28.42 14.72 -8.64
CA ALA A 267 -27.81 14.82 -7.31
C ALA A 267 -28.86 15.42 -6.36
N THR A 268 -29.71 14.56 -5.79
CA THR A 268 -30.57 14.95 -4.67
C THR A 268 -30.04 14.22 -3.44
N PRO A 269 -29.49 14.90 -2.43
CA PRO A 269 -29.22 14.26 -1.16
C PRO A 269 -30.55 13.88 -0.52
N GLU A 270 -30.78 12.60 -0.30
CA GLU A 270 -31.88 12.17 0.58
C GLU A 270 -31.67 12.75 1.96
N LYS A 271 -32.63 13.58 2.40
CA LYS A 271 -32.77 14.06 3.76
C LYS A 271 -33.18 12.91 4.66
N ASN A 272 -32.24 12.10 5.13
CA ASN A 272 -32.45 11.25 6.28
C ASN A 272 -31.66 11.83 7.46
N ALA A 273 -32.26 12.87 8.06
CA ALA A 273 -31.84 13.39 9.35
C ALA A 273 -32.49 12.52 10.44
N SER A 274 -31.75 11.55 10.95
CA SER A 274 -31.95 11.10 12.34
C SER A 274 -30.97 11.91 13.19
N ALA A 275 -31.55 12.81 13.98
CA ALA A 275 -30.84 13.66 14.91
C ALA A 275 -30.29 12.84 16.07
N ASN A 276 -28.97 12.60 16.09
CA ASN A 276 -28.13 12.48 17.30
C ASN A 276 -26.67 12.14 16.90
N SER A 277 -25.99 13.06 16.26
CA SER A 277 -24.54 13.01 16.09
C SER A 277 -24.00 14.43 16.08
N THR A 278 -23.15 14.73 17.05
CA THR A 278 -22.42 15.98 17.20
C THR A 278 -21.18 16.06 16.29
N THR A 279 -21.19 15.38 15.17
CA THR A 279 -20.18 15.50 14.12
C THR A 279 -20.59 16.64 13.18
N THR A 280 -19.68 17.58 12.97
CA THR A 280 -19.84 18.68 12.01
C THR A 280 -20.17 18.08 10.65
N PRO A 281 -21.34 18.39 10.04
CA PRO A 281 -21.66 17.87 8.71
C PRO A 281 -20.60 18.31 7.71
N LEU A 282 -20.24 17.41 6.77
CA LEU A 282 -19.56 17.81 5.55
C LEU A 282 -20.29 19.03 5.01
N GLN A 283 -19.66 20.20 4.99
CA GLN A 283 -20.14 21.30 4.19
C GLN A 283 -19.94 20.85 2.74
N GLU A 284 -20.99 20.18 2.21
CA GLU A 284 -21.16 19.98 0.79
C GLU A 284 -21.40 21.34 0.18
N THR A 285 -20.34 22.09 -0.08
CA THR A 285 -20.43 23.22 -0.98
C THR A 285 -20.53 22.64 -2.38
N TYR A 286 -21.76 22.33 -2.78
CA TYR A 286 -22.12 22.17 -4.19
C TYR A 286 -21.97 23.53 -4.87
N GLU A 287 -20.78 24.00 -5.11
CA GLU A 287 -20.54 24.99 -6.14
C GLU A 287 -20.65 24.22 -7.46
N ALA A 288 -21.85 24.24 -8.03
CA ALA A 288 -22.06 23.88 -9.42
C ALA A 288 -21.30 24.90 -10.27
N ASP A 289 -20.05 24.61 -10.57
CA ASP A 289 -19.35 25.32 -11.63
C ASP A 289 -20.15 25.12 -12.91
N GLN A 290 -20.48 26.24 -13.56
CA GLN A 290 -21.18 26.25 -14.85
C GLN A 290 -20.42 25.34 -15.82
N PRO A 291 -21.12 24.45 -16.54
CA PRO A 291 -20.47 23.49 -17.44
C PRO A 291 -19.74 24.24 -18.55
N THR A 292 -18.43 24.27 -18.49
CA THR A 292 -17.61 24.63 -19.62
C THR A 292 -17.55 23.42 -20.57
N SER A 293 -18.31 23.52 -21.67
CA SER A 293 -18.23 22.73 -22.91
C SER A 293 -18.58 21.23 -22.81
N ALA A 294 -19.69 20.87 -23.45
CA ALA A 294 -20.06 19.56 -24.03
C ALA A 294 -19.93 18.33 -23.09
N ALA A 295 -20.56 18.35 -21.91
CA ALA A 295 -20.81 17.17 -21.12
C ALA A 295 -21.90 16.31 -21.76
N HIS A 296 -21.72 14.99 -21.85
CA HIS A 296 -22.77 14.04 -22.14
C HIS A 296 -23.91 14.20 -21.14
N PRO A 297 -25.18 14.20 -21.52
CA PRO A 297 -26.33 14.54 -20.66
C PRO A 297 -26.62 13.54 -19.53
N SER A 298 -25.72 12.60 -19.27
CA SER A 298 -25.86 11.53 -18.23
C SER A 298 -24.76 11.52 -17.15
N GLU A 299 -23.92 12.54 -17.08
CA GLU A 299 -22.80 12.58 -16.11
C GLU A 299 -22.91 13.81 -15.21
N ALA A 300 -23.08 13.59 -13.89
CA ALA A 300 -23.05 14.66 -12.92
C ALA A 300 -21.60 14.89 -12.45
N GLN A 301 -21.15 16.14 -12.51
CA GLN A 301 -19.83 16.52 -11.98
C GLN A 301 -20.00 17.39 -10.74
N PHE A 302 -19.17 17.14 -9.73
CA PHE A 302 -19.15 17.94 -8.49
C PHE A 302 -17.76 17.92 -7.87
N CYS A 303 -17.52 18.83 -6.93
CA CYS A 303 -16.30 18.89 -6.17
C CYS A 303 -16.49 18.35 -4.75
N LEU A 304 -15.55 17.55 -4.28
CA LEU A 304 -15.40 17.15 -2.87
C LEU A 304 -14.19 17.87 -2.27
N THR A 305 -14.31 18.27 -1.01
CA THR A 305 -13.18 18.76 -0.21
C THR A 305 -12.89 17.79 0.92
N ALA A 306 -11.61 17.46 1.11
CA ALA A 306 -11.13 16.59 2.17
C ALA A 306 -9.90 17.18 2.87
N ASP A 307 -9.62 16.73 4.09
CA ASP A 307 -8.37 17.07 4.78
C ASP A 307 -7.27 16.10 4.37
N ALA A 308 -7.66 14.85 4.04
CA ALA A 308 -6.78 13.83 3.48
C ALA A 308 -7.50 12.99 2.42
N VAL A 309 -6.71 12.47 1.48
CA VAL A 309 -7.16 11.54 0.44
C VAL A 309 -6.31 10.28 0.49
N LEU A 310 -6.94 9.12 0.59
CA LEU A 310 -6.29 7.82 0.46
C LEU A 310 -6.45 7.28 -0.95
N VAL A 311 -5.33 6.95 -1.60
CA VAL A 311 -5.32 6.22 -2.86
C VAL A 311 -5.20 4.72 -2.55
N ALA A 312 -6.32 3.97 -2.74
CA ALA A 312 -6.44 2.54 -2.46
C ALA A 312 -6.89 1.75 -3.71
N THR A 313 -6.35 2.10 -4.88
CA THR A 313 -6.75 1.61 -6.22
C THR A 313 -6.04 0.32 -6.65
N GLY A 314 -5.47 -0.42 -5.71
CA GLY A 314 -4.76 -1.68 -5.95
C GLY A 314 -3.25 -1.58 -5.76
N ARG A 315 -2.55 -2.62 -6.23
CA ARG A 315 -1.09 -2.74 -6.11
C ARG A 315 -0.50 -3.24 -7.42
N THR A 316 0.72 -2.84 -7.72
CA THR A 316 1.50 -3.28 -8.90
C THR A 316 2.77 -4.00 -8.46
N PRO A 317 3.23 -5.02 -9.21
CA PRO A 317 4.50 -5.69 -8.94
C PRO A 317 5.67 -4.70 -8.84
N ASN A 318 6.52 -4.87 -7.83
CA ASN A 318 7.67 -3.99 -7.60
C ASN A 318 8.88 -4.48 -8.40
N ILE A 319 8.96 -4.07 -9.65
CA ILE A 319 10.01 -4.47 -10.61
C ILE A 319 10.88 -3.31 -11.06
N GLU A 320 10.53 -2.09 -10.66
CA GLU A 320 11.23 -0.89 -11.10
C GLU A 320 12.71 -0.91 -10.67
N GLY A 321 13.61 -0.59 -11.59
CA GLY A 321 15.06 -0.57 -11.35
C GLY A 321 15.75 -1.93 -11.30
N LEU A 322 15.01 -3.06 -11.30
CA LEU A 322 15.62 -4.40 -11.25
C LEU A 322 16.40 -4.78 -12.52
N ASN A 323 16.13 -4.18 -13.68
CA ASN A 323 16.76 -4.50 -14.96
C ASN A 323 16.63 -6.00 -15.33
N LEU A 324 15.43 -6.51 -15.27
CA LEU A 324 15.10 -7.93 -15.48
C LEU A 324 15.54 -8.47 -16.83
N GLU A 325 15.60 -7.63 -17.87
CA GLU A 325 16.08 -7.97 -19.21
C GLU A 325 17.51 -8.47 -19.21
N ALA A 326 18.41 -7.87 -18.38
CA ALA A 326 19.79 -8.32 -18.26
C ALA A 326 19.92 -9.75 -17.73
N ALA A 327 18.90 -10.24 -17.02
CA ALA A 327 18.81 -11.60 -16.53
C ALA A 327 18.03 -12.54 -17.45
N GLY A 328 17.41 -12.05 -18.51
CA GLY A 328 16.53 -12.85 -19.40
C GLY A 328 15.16 -13.18 -18.78
N VAL A 329 14.71 -12.42 -17.79
CA VAL A 329 13.44 -12.59 -17.12
C VAL A 329 12.34 -11.80 -17.84
N GLU A 330 11.30 -12.50 -18.31
CA GLU A 330 10.15 -11.90 -18.98
C GLU A 330 9.06 -11.47 -18.00
N LEU A 331 8.27 -10.51 -18.45
CA LEU A 331 7.08 -10.04 -17.75
C LEU A 331 5.80 -10.57 -18.42
N THR A 332 4.74 -10.66 -17.64
CA THR A 332 3.38 -10.84 -18.15
C THR A 332 2.85 -9.55 -18.78
N GLU A 333 1.77 -9.61 -19.53
CA GLU A 333 1.08 -8.42 -20.09
C GLU A 333 0.67 -7.40 -19.02
N ARG A 334 0.50 -7.85 -17.77
CA ARG A 334 0.15 -6.99 -16.62
C ARG A 334 1.37 -6.47 -15.86
N GLY A 335 2.58 -6.67 -16.37
CA GLY A 335 3.81 -6.18 -15.77
C GLY A 335 4.30 -6.97 -14.55
N ALA A 336 3.80 -8.17 -14.30
CA ALA A 336 4.31 -9.05 -13.27
C ALA A 336 5.43 -9.94 -13.82
N VAL A 337 6.32 -10.44 -12.97
CA VAL A 337 7.32 -11.44 -13.36
C VAL A 337 6.61 -12.73 -13.78
N LYS A 338 6.86 -13.17 -15.01
CA LYS A 338 6.26 -14.39 -15.56
C LYS A 338 6.89 -15.62 -14.93
N VAL A 339 6.06 -16.50 -14.37
CA VAL A 339 6.50 -17.73 -13.72
C VAL A 339 5.65 -18.93 -14.15
N ASP A 340 6.21 -20.15 -13.99
CA ASP A 340 5.48 -21.40 -14.10
C ASP A 340 4.88 -21.83 -12.73
N GLU A 341 4.25 -23.01 -12.68
CA GLU A 341 3.63 -23.57 -11.47
C GLU A 341 4.63 -23.84 -10.32
N LEU A 342 5.93 -23.91 -10.63
CA LEU A 342 7.01 -24.07 -9.67
C LEU A 342 7.71 -22.75 -9.36
N LEU A 343 7.07 -21.61 -9.71
CA LEU A 343 7.58 -20.24 -9.54
C LEU A 343 8.90 -19.96 -10.27
N ARG A 344 9.28 -20.80 -11.26
CA ARG A 344 10.47 -20.58 -12.10
C ARG A 344 10.15 -19.50 -13.12
N THR A 345 11.06 -18.55 -13.28
CA THR A 345 10.96 -17.55 -14.35
C THR A 345 11.33 -18.13 -15.71
N THR A 346 11.30 -17.31 -16.74
CA THR A 346 11.78 -17.67 -18.08
C THR A 346 13.30 -17.84 -18.16
N ALA A 347 14.02 -17.29 -17.17
CA ALA A 347 15.47 -17.42 -17.07
C ALA A 347 15.87 -18.62 -16.20
N PRO A 348 16.89 -19.42 -16.59
CA PRO A 348 17.40 -20.50 -15.79
C PRO A 348 17.86 -20.04 -14.41
N ASP A 349 17.65 -20.86 -13.39
CA ASP A 349 18.11 -20.63 -12.00
C ASP A 349 17.60 -19.35 -11.35
N ILE A 350 16.51 -18.77 -11.89
CA ILE A 350 15.83 -17.59 -11.33
C ILE A 350 14.35 -17.92 -11.06
N TRP A 351 13.91 -17.64 -9.83
CA TRP A 351 12.53 -17.79 -9.36
C TRP A 351 11.95 -16.43 -8.94
N ALA A 352 10.62 -16.30 -8.98
CA ALA A 352 9.93 -15.14 -8.42
C ALA A 352 8.76 -15.58 -7.55
N LEU A 353 8.76 -15.13 -6.28
CA LEU A 353 7.81 -15.54 -5.27
C LEU A 353 7.11 -14.35 -4.59
N GLY A 354 5.85 -14.55 -4.20
CA GLY A 354 5.00 -13.52 -3.62
C GLY A 354 4.45 -12.54 -4.66
N ASP A 355 4.04 -11.37 -4.23
CA ASP A 355 3.25 -10.42 -5.02
C ASP A 355 3.90 -9.98 -6.35
N VAL A 356 5.20 -10.13 -6.49
CA VAL A 356 5.94 -9.74 -7.70
C VAL A 356 5.57 -10.56 -8.94
N ASN A 357 5.06 -11.78 -8.76
CA ASN A 357 4.62 -12.65 -9.86
C ASN A 357 3.15 -12.43 -10.27
N GLY A 358 2.44 -11.50 -9.62
CA GLY A 358 1.06 -11.14 -9.98
C GLY A 358 0.00 -12.13 -9.49
N GLY A 359 0.36 -13.12 -8.69
CA GLY A 359 -0.58 -14.03 -8.01
C GLY A 359 -1.36 -13.33 -6.89
N PRO A 360 -2.18 -14.07 -6.12
CA PRO A 360 -2.92 -13.51 -5.00
C PRO A 360 -2.00 -12.83 -3.97
N GLN A 361 -2.28 -11.56 -3.67
CA GLN A 361 -1.40 -10.71 -2.84
C GLN A 361 -1.68 -10.91 -1.34
N HIS A 362 -1.48 -12.14 -0.87
CA HIS A 362 -1.64 -12.50 0.54
C HIS A 362 -0.34 -13.04 1.12
N THR A 363 -0.02 -12.58 2.33
CA THR A 363 1.25 -12.92 3.00
C THR A 363 1.49 -14.42 3.14
N TYR A 364 0.44 -15.22 3.38
CA TYR A 364 0.58 -16.66 3.55
C TYR A 364 0.79 -17.40 2.23
N ILE A 365 0.23 -16.93 1.13
CA ILE A 365 0.45 -17.50 -0.21
C ILE A 365 1.91 -17.38 -0.64
N SER A 366 2.63 -16.37 -0.18
CA SER A 366 4.06 -16.24 -0.43
C SER A 366 4.94 -17.25 0.33
N LEU A 367 4.35 -18.10 1.19
CA LEU A 367 5.05 -19.15 1.93
C LEU A 367 4.85 -20.54 1.33
N ASP A 368 3.72 -20.76 0.65
CA ASP A 368 3.36 -22.02 0.00
C ASP A 368 4.10 -22.16 -1.34
#